data_cab76485fa4bdf133f62ce4fce7fedba
#
_entry.id   cab76485fa4bdf133f62ce4fce7fedba
#
_cell.length_a   1.000
_cell.length_b   1.000
_cell.length_c   1.000
_cell.angle_alpha   90.00
_cell.angle_beta   90.00
_cell.angle_gamma   90.00
#
_symmetry.space_group_name_H-M   'P 1'
#
loop_
_entity.id
_entity.type
_entity.pdbx_description
1 polymer ?
#
loop_
_entity_poly.entity_id
_entity_poly.type
_entity_poly.pdbx_seq_one_letter_code
_entity_poly.pdbx_strand_id
1 'polypeptide(L)'
;MIVYSLVLAKLALGLLCLIVQINLLGKGNLAPTSATDQVQNYVLGGIIGGVIYNNAISVMDFLLVLVAWTLLVLLLKYVKANNRRVKEIVDGSPAILIERGKILMDECMRQGLLAHDLTLKLRLAGVYYIKDVKRAVLEPSGQLTVIQYGEENARYPLILDGQVDEDILELIEKDHVWLNAALREAGYELKDVYVGEYKDGNLAVYPYAATKA
;
A
#
# COMPACT_ATOMS: atom_id res chain seq x y z
N MET A 1 5.56 22.65 -39.84
CA MET A 1 5.61 21.18 -39.81
C MET A 1 6.60 20.64 -38.79
N ILE A 2 7.83 21.13 -38.72
CA ILE A 2 8.89 20.62 -37.80
C ILE A 2 8.48 20.71 -36.31
N VAL A 3 7.80 21.78 -35.89
CA VAL A 3 7.39 21.97 -34.47
C VAL A 3 6.39 20.90 -34.06
N TYR A 4 5.42 20.57 -34.89
CA TYR A 4 4.43 19.52 -34.57
C TYR A 4 5.03 18.12 -34.53
N SER A 5 6.04 17.85 -35.39
CA SER A 5 6.73 16.55 -35.34
C SER A 5 7.52 16.34 -34.04
N LEU A 6 8.14 17.41 -33.50
CA LEU A 6 8.82 17.36 -32.19
C LEU A 6 7.85 17.15 -31.04
N VAL A 7 6.69 17.83 -31.06
CA VAL A 7 5.64 17.63 -30.06
C VAL A 7 5.12 16.19 -30.09
N LEU A 8 4.84 15.65 -31.28
CA LEU A 8 4.37 14.27 -31.45
C LEU A 8 5.43 13.25 -30.96
N ALA A 9 6.71 13.49 -31.25
CA ALA A 9 7.81 12.64 -30.77
C ALA A 9 7.86 12.64 -29.24
N LYS A 10 7.76 13.80 -28.58
CA LYS A 10 7.74 13.90 -27.11
C LYS A 10 6.50 13.23 -26.52
N LEU A 11 5.32 13.38 -27.10
CA LEU A 11 4.10 12.69 -26.68
C LEU A 11 4.27 11.16 -26.76
N ALA A 12 4.80 10.67 -27.88
CA ALA A 12 5.03 9.24 -28.07
C ALA A 12 6.04 8.69 -27.04
N LEU A 13 7.13 9.42 -26.77
CA LEU A 13 8.11 9.06 -25.74
C LEU A 13 7.51 9.11 -24.33
N GLY A 14 6.72 10.12 -24.01
CA GLY A 14 6.02 10.22 -22.73
C GLY A 14 5.08 9.04 -22.51
N LEU A 15 4.29 8.67 -23.51
CA LEU A 15 3.41 7.50 -23.46
C LEU A 15 4.20 6.20 -23.32
N LEU A 16 5.29 6.04 -24.07
CA LEU A 16 6.15 4.88 -23.98
C LEU A 16 6.77 4.76 -22.58
N CYS A 17 7.23 5.88 -22.01
CA CYS A 17 7.76 5.93 -20.64
C CYS A 17 6.72 5.47 -19.62
N LEU A 18 5.48 5.95 -19.71
CA LEU A 18 4.38 5.50 -18.85
C LEU A 18 4.16 3.99 -18.94
N ILE A 19 4.12 3.45 -20.16
CA ILE A 19 3.96 2.00 -20.39
C ILE A 19 5.12 1.23 -19.77
N VAL A 20 6.36 1.67 -19.97
CA VAL A 20 7.55 1.03 -19.39
C VAL A 20 7.52 1.10 -17.87
N GLN A 21 7.16 2.25 -17.29
CA GLN A 21 7.03 2.40 -15.84
C GLN A 21 5.98 1.47 -15.26
N ILE A 22 4.79 1.38 -15.85
CA ILE A 22 3.73 0.46 -15.40
C ILE A 22 4.25 -0.99 -15.39
N ASN A 23 4.99 -1.39 -16.41
CA ASN A 23 5.54 -2.73 -16.50
C ASN A 23 6.67 -2.98 -15.49
N LEU A 24 7.53 -1.99 -15.22
CA LEU A 24 8.65 -2.11 -14.26
C LEU A 24 8.18 -2.00 -12.82
N LEU A 25 7.26 -1.08 -12.53
CA LEU A 25 6.77 -0.81 -11.18
C LEU A 25 5.65 -1.76 -10.75
N GLY A 26 5.08 -2.48 -11.72
CA GLY A 26 3.97 -3.37 -11.51
C GLY A 26 2.60 -2.66 -11.52
N LYS A 27 1.54 -3.46 -11.52
CA LYS A 27 0.14 -3.00 -11.66
C LYS A 27 -0.36 -2.13 -10.50
N GLY A 28 0.35 -2.11 -9.37
CA GLY A 28 0.04 -1.24 -8.22
C GLY A 28 0.04 0.26 -8.58
N ASN A 29 0.80 0.68 -9.60
CA ASN A 29 0.78 2.07 -10.07
C ASN A 29 -0.52 2.47 -10.78
N LEU A 30 -1.31 1.50 -11.25
CA LEU A 30 -2.61 1.75 -11.89
C LEU A 30 -3.72 2.02 -10.86
N ALA A 31 -3.57 1.43 -9.67
CA ALA A 31 -4.45 1.64 -8.53
C ALA A 31 -3.56 2.01 -7.33
N PRO A 32 -3.22 3.31 -7.16
CA PRO A 32 -2.28 3.73 -6.12
C PRO A 32 -2.83 3.37 -4.74
N THR A 33 -2.01 2.66 -3.98
CA THR A 33 -2.32 2.23 -2.62
C THR A 33 -1.78 3.17 -1.55
N SER A 34 -0.97 4.15 -1.96
CA SER A 34 -0.46 5.20 -1.09
C SER A 34 -0.56 6.58 -1.75
N ALA A 35 -0.55 7.64 -0.91
CA ALA A 35 -0.51 9.01 -1.38
C ALA A 35 0.75 9.27 -2.24
N THR A 36 1.88 8.64 -1.89
CA THR A 36 3.15 8.77 -2.61
C THR A 36 3.05 8.25 -4.04
N ASP A 37 2.36 7.14 -4.27
CA ASP A 37 2.17 6.60 -5.63
C ASP A 37 1.34 7.57 -6.49
N GLN A 38 0.35 8.26 -5.91
CA GLN A 38 -0.41 9.30 -6.61
C GLN A 38 0.47 10.50 -6.96
N VAL A 39 1.26 10.98 -6.00
CA VAL A 39 2.18 12.11 -6.22
C VAL A 39 3.18 11.80 -7.33
N GLN A 40 3.73 10.58 -7.38
CA GLN A 40 4.63 10.16 -8.46
C GLN A 40 3.98 10.29 -9.84
N ASN A 41 2.73 9.85 -9.98
CA ASN A 41 1.99 9.96 -11.24
C ASN A 41 1.72 11.42 -11.63
N TYR A 42 1.39 12.29 -10.66
CA TYR A 42 1.20 13.73 -10.92
C TYR A 42 2.50 14.42 -11.32
N VAL A 43 3.61 14.11 -10.67
CA VAL A 43 4.93 14.68 -11.02
C VAL A 43 5.33 14.25 -12.43
N LEU A 44 5.17 12.97 -12.78
CA LEU A 44 5.46 12.49 -14.14
C LEU A 44 4.59 13.18 -15.17
N GLY A 45 3.29 13.32 -14.93
CA GLY A 45 2.38 14.09 -15.80
C GLY A 45 2.80 15.55 -15.93
N GLY A 46 3.26 16.17 -14.84
CA GLY A 46 3.81 17.53 -14.85
C GLY A 46 5.11 17.67 -15.68
N ILE A 47 6.03 16.70 -15.55
CA ILE A 47 7.27 16.65 -16.36
C ILE A 47 6.91 16.55 -17.85
N ILE A 48 6.04 15.62 -18.21
CA ILE A 48 5.62 15.43 -19.61
C ILE A 48 4.93 16.69 -20.13
N GLY A 49 3.93 17.20 -19.38
CA GLY A 49 3.16 18.39 -19.79
C GLY A 49 4.01 19.65 -19.94
N GLY A 50 4.97 19.87 -19.01
CA GLY A 50 5.85 21.05 -19.05
C GLY A 50 6.86 21.04 -20.19
N VAL A 51 7.23 19.88 -20.71
CA VAL A 51 8.25 19.75 -21.76
C VAL A 51 7.67 19.65 -23.16
N ILE A 52 6.45 19.17 -23.32
CA ILE A 52 5.85 18.89 -24.64
C ILE A 52 5.93 20.09 -25.60
N TYR A 53 5.57 21.27 -25.13
CA TYR A 53 5.52 22.48 -25.94
C TYR A 53 6.80 23.34 -25.84
N ASN A 54 7.76 22.94 -25.03
CA ASN A 54 9.00 23.67 -24.84
C ASN A 54 10.02 23.30 -25.94
N ASN A 55 10.21 24.17 -26.93
CA ASN A 55 11.16 23.92 -28.01
C ASN A 55 12.64 24.07 -27.60
N ALA A 56 12.94 24.66 -26.44
CA ALA A 56 14.30 24.77 -25.92
C ALA A 56 14.84 23.44 -25.39
N ILE A 57 13.95 22.50 -25.04
CA ILE A 57 14.32 21.16 -24.58
C ILE A 57 14.29 20.21 -25.77
N SER A 58 15.42 19.60 -26.08
CA SER A 58 15.50 18.60 -27.14
C SER A 58 14.75 17.30 -26.77
N VAL A 59 14.45 16.47 -27.76
CA VAL A 59 13.84 15.14 -27.54
C VAL A 59 14.78 14.27 -26.70
N MET A 60 16.10 14.40 -26.87
CA MET A 60 17.10 13.66 -26.11
C MET A 60 17.15 14.10 -24.64
N ASP A 61 17.12 15.40 -24.37
CA ASP A 61 17.07 15.94 -23.00
C ASP A 61 15.80 15.48 -22.28
N PHE A 62 14.67 15.47 -23.00
CA PHE A 62 13.42 14.96 -22.46
C PHE A 62 13.51 13.47 -22.12
N LEU A 63 14.11 12.65 -23.01
CA LEU A 63 14.32 11.23 -22.73
C LEU A 63 15.19 11.02 -21.49
N LEU A 64 16.28 11.81 -21.35
CA LEU A 64 17.15 11.74 -20.17
C LEU A 64 16.40 12.07 -18.88
N VAL A 65 15.55 13.08 -18.89
CA VAL A 65 14.70 13.43 -17.73
C VAL A 65 13.74 12.30 -17.38
N LEU A 66 13.10 11.68 -18.37
CA LEU A 66 12.20 10.54 -18.14
C LEU A 66 12.92 9.32 -17.57
N VAL A 67 14.14 9.03 -18.07
CA VAL A 67 14.97 7.93 -17.54
C VAL A 67 15.40 8.23 -16.11
N ALA A 68 15.91 9.45 -15.84
CA ALA A 68 16.29 9.87 -14.50
C ALA A 68 15.14 9.77 -13.51
N TRP A 69 13.96 10.23 -13.90
CA TRP A 69 12.74 10.10 -13.08
C TRP A 69 12.41 8.64 -12.79
N THR A 70 12.43 7.78 -13.82
CA THR A 70 12.15 6.35 -13.65
C THR A 70 13.13 5.68 -12.68
N LEU A 71 14.43 6.03 -12.78
CA LEU A 71 15.45 5.51 -11.87
C LEU A 71 15.22 5.98 -10.42
N LEU A 72 14.84 7.25 -10.21
CA LEU A 72 14.49 7.77 -8.89
C LEU A 72 13.31 7.01 -8.27
N VAL A 73 12.24 6.77 -9.04
CA VAL A 73 11.07 6.03 -8.58
C VAL A 73 11.42 4.57 -8.26
N LEU A 74 12.25 3.90 -9.08
CA LEU A 74 12.73 2.55 -8.82
C LEU A 74 13.61 2.49 -7.55
N LEU A 75 14.50 3.47 -7.37
CA LEU A 75 15.32 3.59 -6.16
C LEU A 75 14.46 3.76 -4.92
N LEU A 76 13.46 4.65 -4.97
CA LEU A 76 12.53 4.85 -3.86
C LEU A 76 11.76 3.57 -3.54
N LYS A 77 11.28 2.86 -4.57
CA LYS A 77 10.59 1.57 -4.40
C LYS A 77 11.50 0.53 -3.75
N TYR A 78 12.75 0.43 -4.20
CA TYR A 78 13.74 -0.47 -3.62
C TYR A 78 14.01 -0.17 -2.15
N VAL A 79 14.20 1.12 -1.80
CA VAL A 79 14.45 1.55 -0.42
C VAL A 79 13.23 1.26 0.47
N LYS A 80 12.00 1.54 0.00
CA LYS A 80 10.76 1.23 0.72
C LYS A 80 10.60 -0.28 0.96
N ALA A 81 10.93 -1.11 -0.02
CA ALA A 81 10.82 -2.56 0.10
C ALA A 81 11.79 -3.14 1.12
N ASN A 82 12.98 -2.55 1.28
CA ASN A 82 14.02 -3.04 2.17
C ASN A 82 14.08 -2.34 3.54
N ASN A 83 13.27 -1.30 3.76
CA ASN A 83 13.30 -0.54 5.01
C ASN A 83 11.90 -0.11 5.44
N ARG A 84 11.38 -0.80 6.48
CA ARG A 84 10.05 -0.54 7.04
C ARG A 84 9.90 0.92 7.51
N ARG A 85 10.93 1.50 8.18
CA ARG A 85 10.85 2.89 8.66
C ARG A 85 10.73 3.89 7.51
N VAL A 86 11.45 3.67 6.42
CA VAL A 86 11.32 4.51 5.22
C VAL A 86 9.93 4.35 4.61
N LYS A 87 9.40 3.14 4.53
CA LYS A 87 8.04 2.89 4.05
C LYS A 87 7.00 3.64 4.89
N GLU A 88 7.09 3.56 6.23
CA GLU A 88 6.19 4.26 7.15
C GLU A 88 6.28 5.79 7.03
N ILE A 89 7.48 6.35 6.82
CA ILE A 89 7.65 7.80 6.63
C ILE A 89 7.09 8.26 5.28
N VAL A 90 7.32 7.47 4.22
CA VAL A 90 6.99 7.84 2.84
C VAL A 90 5.51 7.59 2.52
N ASP A 91 4.99 6.43 2.88
CA ASP A 91 3.61 6.03 2.58
C ASP A 91 2.63 6.34 3.71
N GLY A 92 3.12 6.55 4.92
CA GLY A 92 2.34 6.61 6.15
C GLY A 92 2.15 5.22 6.78
N SER A 93 1.64 5.21 8.00
CA SER A 93 1.26 4.00 8.73
C SER A 93 -0.26 3.93 8.90
N PRO A 94 -0.84 2.72 8.94
CA PRO A 94 -2.24 2.56 9.28
C PRO A 94 -2.54 3.15 10.67
N ALA A 95 -3.73 3.74 10.82
CA ALA A 95 -4.15 4.39 12.07
C ALA A 95 -5.45 3.77 12.60
N ILE A 96 -5.44 3.27 13.83
CA ILE A 96 -6.63 2.71 14.47
C ILE A 96 -7.53 3.86 14.92
N LEU A 97 -8.73 3.96 14.34
CA LEU A 97 -9.70 5.02 14.66
C LEU A 97 -10.78 4.57 15.62
N ILE A 98 -11.13 3.28 15.60
CA ILE A 98 -12.10 2.69 16.50
C ILE A 98 -11.54 1.38 17.02
N GLU A 99 -11.66 1.19 18.32
CA GLU A 99 -11.28 -0.05 18.99
C GLU A 99 -12.34 -0.43 20.03
N ARG A 100 -12.80 -1.71 19.97
CA ARG A 100 -13.80 -2.28 20.90
C ARG A 100 -15.04 -1.39 21.07
N GLY A 101 -15.57 -0.87 19.94
CA GLY A 101 -16.76 -0.02 19.93
C GLY A 101 -16.56 1.38 20.47
N LYS A 102 -15.29 1.84 20.63
CA LYS A 102 -14.95 3.19 21.10
C LYS A 102 -14.13 3.93 20.05
N ILE A 103 -14.50 5.18 19.79
CA ILE A 103 -13.73 6.05 18.90
C ILE A 103 -12.49 6.56 19.66
N LEU A 104 -11.32 6.46 19.01
CA LEU A 104 -10.07 7.05 19.46
C LEU A 104 -10.02 8.49 18.92
N MET A 105 -10.62 9.43 19.66
CA MET A 105 -10.79 10.83 19.23
C MET A 105 -9.46 11.50 18.87
N ASP A 106 -8.44 11.31 19.72
CA ASP A 106 -7.13 11.91 19.53
C ASP A 106 -6.49 11.43 18.20
N GLU A 107 -6.70 10.16 17.86
CA GLU A 107 -6.22 9.61 16.60
C GLU A 107 -6.99 10.17 15.41
N CYS A 108 -8.32 10.24 15.49
CA CYS A 108 -9.13 10.85 14.44
C CYS A 108 -8.70 12.31 14.17
N MET A 109 -8.46 13.09 15.23
CA MET A 109 -8.00 14.48 15.11
C MET A 109 -6.59 14.56 14.50
N ARG A 110 -5.68 13.67 14.88
CA ARG A 110 -4.33 13.61 14.33
C ARG A 110 -4.33 13.27 12.83
N GLN A 111 -5.28 12.44 12.38
CA GLN A 111 -5.48 12.13 10.97
C GLN A 111 -6.31 13.18 10.21
N GLY A 112 -6.73 14.27 10.88
CA GLY A 112 -7.54 15.34 10.27
C GLY A 112 -8.97 14.90 9.90
N LEU A 113 -9.47 13.80 10.49
CA LEU A 113 -10.80 13.27 10.20
C LEU A 113 -11.86 13.93 11.09
N LEU A 114 -12.83 14.57 10.45
CA LEU A 114 -14.03 15.06 11.13
C LEU A 114 -15.01 13.90 11.40
N ALA A 115 -15.92 14.09 12.36
CA ALA A 115 -16.93 13.10 12.69
C ALA A 115 -17.81 12.72 11.47
N HIS A 116 -18.09 13.70 10.60
CA HIS A 116 -18.82 13.46 9.36
C HIS A 116 -18.06 12.50 8.42
N ASP A 117 -16.76 12.68 8.27
CA ASP A 117 -15.93 11.85 7.39
C ASP A 117 -15.80 10.43 7.91
N LEU A 118 -15.62 10.26 9.23
CA LEU A 118 -15.58 8.95 9.88
C LEU A 118 -16.91 8.20 9.67
N THR A 119 -18.04 8.87 9.94
CA THR A 119 -19.36 8.25 9.77
C THR A 119 -19.69 7.93 8.31
N LEU A 120 -19.23 8.77 7.37
CA LEU A 120 -19.37 8.47 5.94
C LEU A 120 -18.57 7.22 5.56
N LYS A 121 -17.29 7.13 5.99
CA LYS A 121 -16.43 5.98 5.73
C LYS A 121 -17.00 4.69 6.33
N LEU A 122 -17.53 4.72 7.54
CA LEU A 122 -18.23 3.58 8.17
C LEU A 122 -19.43 3.12 7.35
N ARG A 123 -20.28 4.04 6.89
CA ARG A 123 -21.44 3.70 6.05
C ARG A 123 -21.01 3.09 4.71
N LEU A 124 -19.94 3.60 4.08
CA LEU A 124 -19.38 3.01 2.86
C LEU A 124 -18.85 1.59 3.08
N ALA A 125 -18.37 1.30 4.30
CA ALA A 125 -17.98 -0.04 4.73
C ALA A 125 -19.18 -0.92 5.18
N GLY A 126 -20.43 -0.43 5.06
CA GLY A 126 -21.63 -1.17 5.46
C GLY A 126 -21.90 -1.18 6.97
N VAL A 127 -21.27 -0.31 7.73
CA VAL A 127 -21.39 -0.24 9.19
C VAL A 127 -22.17 1.00 9.60
N TYR A 128 -23.23 0.80 10.39
CA TYR A 128 -24.12 1.87 10.81
C TYR A 128 -23.99 2.24 12.28
N TYR A 129 -23.49 1.33 13.11
CA TYR A 129 -23.32 1.54 14.54
C TYR A 129 -21.88 1.33 14.96
N ILE A 130 -21.32 2.32 15.69
CA ILE A 130 -19.93 2.26 16.18
C ILE A 130 -19.71 1.09 17.14
N LYS A 131 -20.75 0.73 17.91
CA LYS A 131 -20.71 -0.39 18.86
C LYS A 131 -20.50 -1.76 18.22
N ASP A 132 -20.86 -1.89 16.93
CA ASP A 132 -20.69 -3.14 16.18
C ASP A 132 -19.25 -3.30 15.65
N VAL A 133 -18.43 -2.25 15.79
CA VAL A 133 -17.04 -2.24 15.32
C VAL A 133 -16.12 -2.80 16.40
N LYS A 134 -15.48 -3.92 16.13
CA LYS A 134 -14.39 -4.45 16.95
C LYS A 134 -13.12 -3.61 16.73
N ARG A 135 -12.76 -3.35 15.46
CA ARG A 135 -11.64 -2.47 15.08
C ARG A 135 -11.90 -1.79 13.74
N ALA A 136 -11.57 -0.51 13.63
CA ALA A 136 -11.56 0.22 12.36
C ALA A 136 -10.21 0.92 12.17
N VAL A 137 -9.57 0.67 11.03
CA VAL A 137 -8.23 1.15 10.68
C VAL A 137 -8.31 2.02 9.44
N LEU A 138 -7.76 3.23 9.52
CA LEU A 138 -7.55 4.09 8.37
C LEU A 138 -6.24 3.68 7.69
N GLU A 139 -6.36 3.19 6.47
CA GLU A 139 -5.22 2.81 5.66
C GLU A 139 -4.46 4.03 5.11
N PRO A 140 -3.18 3.90 4.74
CA PRO A 140 -2.41 4.97 4.09
C PRO A 140 -3.04 5.48 2.79
N SER A 141 -3.89 4.69 2.14
CA SER A 141 -4.69 5.10 0.98
C SER A 141 -5.86 6.02 1.32
N GLY A 142 -6.15 6.21 2.62
CA GLY A 142 -7.33 6.91 3.10
C GLY A 142 -8.60 6.06 3.12
N GLN A 143 -8.55 4.78 2.77
CA GLN A 143 -9.67 3.86 2.92
C GLN A 143 -9.82 3.42 4.37
N LEU A 144 -11.04 3.06 4.78
CA LEU A 144 -11.32 2.53 6.12
C LEU A 144 -11.55 1.02 6.02
N THR A 145 -10.71 0.25 6.69
CA THR A 145 -10.91 -1.18 6.89
C THR A 145 -11.60 -1.39 8.24
N VAL A 146 -12.71 -2.12 8.24
CA VAL A 146 -13.54 -2.31 9.44
C VAL A 146 -13.66 -3.81 9.72
N ILE A 147 -13.43 -4.18 10.97
CA ILE A 147 -13.70 -5.51 11.54
C ILE A 147 -14.85 -5.36 12.52
N GLN A 148 -15.94 -6.12 12.33
CA GLN A 148 -17.11 -6.07 13.19
C GLN A 148 -17.06 -7.20 14.24
N TYR A 149 -17.81 -7.03 15.34
CA TYR A 149 -18.06 -8.13 16.26
C TYR A 149 -18.84 -9.24 15.57
N GLY A 150 -18.49 -10.49 15.83
CA GLY A 150 -19.11 -11.66 15.18
C GLY A 150 -18.47 -12.04 13.84
N GLU A 151 -17.52 -11.27 13.33
CA GLU A 151 -16.66 -11.74 12.24
C GLU A 151 -15.66 -12.76 12.81
N GLU A 152 -15.77 -14.00 12.37
CA GLU A 152 -14.97 -15.12 12.91
C GLU A 152 -13.50 -15.05 12.50
N ASN A 153 -13.18 -14.30 11.42
CA ASN A 153 -11.83 -14.22 10.86
C ASN A 153 -11.27 -12.79 10.90
N ALA A 154 -10.03 -12.67 11.26
CA ALA A 154 -9.29 -11.42 11.07
C ALA A 154 -9.20 -11.13 9.57
N ARG A 155 -9.58 -9.91 9.14
CA ARG A 155 -9.45 -9.48 7.72
C ARG A 155 -8.02 -9.19 7.31
N TYR A 156 -7.09 -9.22 8.24
CA TYR A 156 -5.68 -8.98 8.01
C TYR A 156 -4.89 -10.26 8.19
N PRO A 157 -3.88 -10.48 7.37
CA PRO A 157 -2.95 -11.57 7.58
C PRO A 157 -2.21 -11.41 8.92
N LEU A 158 -2.01 -12.52 9.62
CA LEU A 158 -1.25 -12.56 10.87
C LEU A 158 0.26 -12.47 10.61
N ILE A 159 0.71 -12.99 9.47
CA ILE A 159 2.12 -12.96 9.05
C ILE A 159 2.21 -12.37 7.66
N LEU A 160 3.10 -11.42 7.47
CA LEU A 160 3.45 -10.83 6.18
C LEU A 160 4.97 -10.77 6.05
N ASP A 161 5.49 -11.31 4.95
CA ASP A 161 6.93 -11.28 4.64
C ASP A 161 7.82 -11.79 5.80
N GLY A 162 7.39 -12.84 6.48
CA GLY A 162 8.10 -13.41 7.63
C GLY A 162 8.06 -12.54 8.89
N GLN A 163 7.17 -11.56 8.97
CA GLN A 163 6.97 -10.70 10.13
C GLN A 163 5.57 -10.89 10.71
N VAL A 164 5.49 -11.02 12.02
CA VAL A 164 4.22 -11.14 12.76
C VAL A 164 3.61 -9.77 12.93
N ASP A 165 2.31 -9.66 12.69
CA ASP A 165 1.52 -8.50 13.07
C ASP A 165 1.00 -8.70 14.50
N GLU A 166 1.63 -8.01 15.45
CA GLU A 166 1.33 -8.14 16.89
C GLU A 166 -0.09 -7.67 17.21
N ASP A 167 -0.57 -6.67 16.50
CA ASP A 167 -1.93 -6.14 16.70
C ASP A 167 -2.98 -7.16 16.26
N ILE A 168 -2.69 -7.92 15.20
CA ILE A 168 -3.57 -9.01 14.75
C ILE A 168 -3.48 -10.20 15.70
N LEU A 169 -2.28 -10.54 16.20
CA LEU A 169 -2.11 -11.61 17.15
C LEU A 169 -2.93 -11.35 18.44
N GLU A 170 -2.89 -10.11 18.95
CA GLU A 170 -3.73 -9.68 20.09
C GLU A 170 -5.23 -9.70 19.71
N LEU A 171 -5.58 -9.24 18.52
CA LEU A 171 -6.98 -9.19 18.06
C LEU A 171 -7.65 -10.56 18.02
N ILE A 172 -6.90 -11.61 17.63
CA ILE A 172 -7.38 -13.00 17.60
C ILE A 172 -7.24 -13.70 18.95
N GLU A 173 -6.77 -12.98 19.98
CA GLU A 173 -6.59 -13.50 21.35
C GLU A 173 -5.64 -14.73 21.39
N LYS A 174 -4.57 -14.67 20.60
CA LYS A 174 -3.51 -15.67 20.55
C LYS A 174 -2.17 -15.06 20.97
N ASP A 175 -1.22 -15.92 21.31
CA ASP A 175 0.13 -15.54 21.70
C ASP A 175 1.20 -16.19 20.78
N HIS A 176 2.45 -15.81 21.00
CA HIS A 176 3.58 -16.39 20.28
C HIS A 176 3.78 -17.87 20.53
N VAL A 177 3.30 -18.40 21.64
CA VAL A 177 3.40 -19.85 21.95
C VAL A 177 2.51 -20.61 20.99
N TRP A 178 1.26 -20.17 20.84
CA TRP A 178 0.33 -20.72 19.87
C TRP A 178 0.85 -20.58 18.45
N LEU A 179 1.35 -19.37 18.07
CA LEU A 179 1.85 -19.11 16.72
C LEU A 179 3.02 -20.04 16.34
N ASN A 180 3.99 -20.18 17.26
CA ASN A 180 5.14 -21.05 17.01
C ASN A 180 4.73 -22.54 16.94
N ALA A 181 3.72 -22.97 17.70
CA ALA A 181 3.19 -24.31 17.60
C ALA A 181 2.50 -24.54 16.24
N ALA A 182 1.66 -23.60 15.80
CA ALA A 182 0.97 -23.67 14.51
C ALA A 182 1.94 -23.66 13.31
N LEU A 183 3.01 -22.86 13.37
CA LEU A 183 4.05 -22.86 12.34
C LEU A 183 4.79 -24.19 12.26
N ARG A 184 5.14 -24.79 13.41
CA ARG A 184 5.79 -26.11 13.47
C ARG A 184 4.89 -27.21 12.93
N GLU A 185 3.60 -27.18 13.27
CA GLU A 185 2.61 -28.14 12.77
C GLU A 185 2.47 -28.01 11.25
N ALA A 186 2.49 -26.79 10.70
CA ALA A 186 2.49 -26.53 9.27
C ALA A 186 3.82 -26.85 8.56
N GLY A 187 4.92 -27.10 9.32
CA GLY A 187 6.23 -27.48 8.80
C GLY A 187 7.05 -26.30 8.23
N TYR A 188 6.79 -25.08 8.69
CA TYR A 188 7.46 -23.86 8.21
C TYR A 188 8.14 -23.09 9.35
N GLU A 189 9.24 -22.39 9.02
CA GLU A 189 9.79 -21.34 9.86
C GLU A 189 9.17 -20.00 9.51
N LEU A 190 9.09 -19.07 10.46
CA LEU A 190 8.49 -17.76 10.26
C LEU A 190 9.05 -17.00 9.04
N LYS A 191 10.38 -17.08 8.83
CA LYS A 191 11.09 -16.45 7.71
C LYS A 191 10.68 -16.97 6.33
N ASP A 192 10.12 -18.20 6.28
CA ASP A 192 9.74 -18.85 5.01
C ASP A 192 8.30 -18.52 4.61
N VAL A 193 7.57 -17.81 5.46
CA VAL A 193 6.16 -17.46 5.25
C VAL A 193 6.04 -16.14 4.50
N TYR A 194 5.44 -16.19 3.30
CA TYR A 194 5.07 -14.98 2.56
C TYR A 194 3.79 -14.36 3.13
N VAL A 195 2.75 -15.17 3.34
CA VAL A 195 1.50 -14.76 4.00
C VAL A 195 1.06 -15.86 4.96
N GLY A 196 0.66 -15.49 6.18
CA GLY A 196 0.02 -16.36 7.16
C GLY A 196 -1.34 -15.79 7.56
N GLU A 197 -2.41 -16.54 7.34
CA GLU A 197 -3.78 -16.13 7.64
C GLU A 197 -4.35 -16.96 8.78
N TYR A 198 -5.03 -16.28 9.72
CA TYR A 198 -5.82 -16.96 10.74
C TYR A 198 -7.22 -17.22 10.23
N LYS A 199 -7.64 -18.49 10.21
CA LYS A 199 -8.99 -18.90 9.80
C LYS A 199 -9.49 -20.05 10.65
N ASP A 200 -10.67 -19.89 11.22
CA ASP A 200 -11.40 -20.95 11.98
C ASP A 200 -10.53 -21.64 13.05
N GLY A 201 -9.73 -20.87 13.77
CA GLY A 201 -8.84 -21.38 14.82
C GLY A 201 -7.47 -21.87 14.33
N ASN A 202 -7.25 -21.95 13.03
CA ASN A 202 -6.04 -22.50 12.39
C ASN A 202 -5.21 -21.42 11.70
N LEU A 203 -3.92 -21.70 11.52
CA LEU A 203 -3.00 -20.90 10.72
C LEU A 203 -2.89 -21.49 9.30
N ALA A 204 -3.38 -20.76 8.30
CA ALA A 204 -3.11 -21.09 6.90
C ALA A 204 -1.82 -20.42 6.45
N VAL A 205 -0.83 -21.19 6.02
CA VAL A 205 0.51 -20.72 5.64
C VAL A 205 0.68 -20.76 4.13
N TYR A 206 1.07 -19.62 3.54
CA TYR A 206 1.48 -19.47 2.16
C TYR A 206 2.97 -19.13 2.14
N PRO A 207 3.86 -20.11 1.88
CA PRO A 207 5.29 -19.86 1.92
C PRO A 207 5.76 -19.11 0.66
N TYR A 208 6.95 -18.50 0.73
CA TYR A 208 7.66 -18.11 -0.47
C TYR A 208 7.85 -19.36 -1.37
N ALA A 209 7.72 -19.18 -2.69
CA ALA A 209 8.00 -20.27 -3.59
C ALA A 209 9.41 -20.78 -3.30
N ALA A 210 9.55 -22.07 -2.97
CA ALA A 210 10.85 -22.68 -2.78
C ALA A 210 11.68 -22.41 -4.03
N THR A 211 12.74 -21.64 -3.91
CA THR A 211 13.75 -21.54 -4.96
C THR A 211 14.25 -22.97 -5.12
N LYS A 212 13.87 -23.62 -6.23
CA LYS A 212 14.40 -24.96 -6.55
C LYS A 212 15.91 -24.81 -6.56
N ALA A 213 16.55 -25.38 -5.54
CA ALA A 213 17.99 -25.55 -5.48
C ALA A 213 18.46 -26.47 -6.62
#